data_1d8dbda1ad16f56a3e0785f55765e7a5
#
_entry.id   1d8dbda1ad16f56a3e0785f55765e7a5
#
_cell.length_a   1.000
_cell.length_b   1.000
_cell.length_c   1.000
_cell.angle_alpha   90.00
_cell.angle_beta   90.00
_cell.angle_gamma   90.00
#
_symmetry.space_group_name_H-M   'P 1'
#
loop_
_entity.id
_entity.type
_entity.pdbx_description
1 polymer ?
#
loop_
_entity_poly.entity_id
_entity_poly.type
_entity_poly.pdbx_seq_one_letter_code
_entity_poly.pdbx_strand_id
1 'polypeptide(L)'
;MPPTADHGDKLSGKVALITGAANGIGRAIAERFANEGASVVIADLDNQTSQSVVTHIRENGGRADAIVCDVSQARDAERAVEHAVTSFGCLTTVVGSAAVFSPVVPIDELSEADWQRAIDVNLTGCFLISKYAIPHLKTSRGTITLIASQMAQVANAGQSAYCATKGALVQLAKGMALDYADAGIRVNTLSPGGIATDRLAKRFGNLEQAQRIWGPKHPLGRLGEPDEIARGAVFLASDDSTFMTGADLLIDGGYTAW
;
A
#
# COMPACT_ATOMS: atom_id res chain seq x y z
N MET A 1 11.23 25.76 -19.04
CA MET A 1 11.91 24.98 -18.00
C MET A 1 10.88 24.00 -17.45
N PRO A 2 11.15 22.70 -17.38
CA PRO A 2 10.29 21.82 -16.60
C PRO A 2 10.30 22.31 -15.14
N PRO A 3 9.17 22.21 -14.41
CA PRO A 3 9.16 22.57 -13.01
C PRO A 3 10.19 21.71 -12.28
N THR A 4 11.08 22.35 -11.55
CA THR A 4 11.95 21.68 -10.57
C THR A 4 11.04 20.88 -9.66
N ALA A 5 11.33 19.57 -9.51
CA ALA A 5 10.61 18.74 -8.58
C ALA A 5 10.66 19.43 -7.21
N ASP A 6 9.50 19.80 -6.70
CA ASP A 6 9.35 20.34 -5.35
C ASP A 6 9.65 19.16 -4.41
N HIS A 7 10.91 19.06 -3.98
CA HIS A 7 11.33 18.06 -3.01
C HIS A 7 10.74 18.49 -1.67
N GLY A 8 9.63 17.83 -1.30
CA GLY A 8 9.05 17.99 0.02
C GLY A 8 9.94 17.36 1.10
N ASP A 9 9.82 17.85 2.32
CA ASP A 9 10.57 17.34 3.49
C ASP A 9 9.69 16.63 4.51
N LYS A 10 8.44 16.30 4.13
CA LYS A 10 7.44 15.74 5.05
C LYS A 10 7.84 14.42 5.69
N LEU A 11 8.71 13.66 5.03
CA LEU A 11 9.20 12.36 5.49
C LEU A 11 10.72 12.36 5.70
N SER A 12 11.33 13.54 5.85
CA SER A 12 12.74 13.65 6.12
C SER A 12 13.14 12.86 7.38
N GLY A 13 14.21 12.04 7.27
CA GLY A 13 14.66 11.16 8.33
C GLY A 13 13.80 9.90 8.59
N LYS A 14 12.69 9.72 7.89
CA LYS A 14 11.89 8.50 7.98
C LYS A 14 12.54 7.37 7.16
N VAL A 15 12.34 6.13 7.61
CA VAL A 15 12.71 4.91 6.89
C VAL A 15 11.42 4.11 6.66
N ALA A 16 11.08 3.88 5.41
CA ALA A 16 9.82 3.24 5.01
C ALA A 16 10.06 1.86 4.36
N LEU A 17 9.36 0.85 4.82
CA LEU A 17 9.24 -0.45 4.16
C LEU A 17 7.88 -0.51 3.43
N ILE A 18 7.91 -0.73 2.11
CA ILE A 18 6.72 -0.75 1.27
C ILE A 18 6.63 -2.09 0.56
N THR A 19 5.59 -2.86 0.82
CA THR A 19 5.36 -4.16 0.15
C THR A 19 4.56 -3.99 -1.14
N GLY A 20 4.82 -4.83 -2.15
CA GLY A 20 4.17 -4.72 -3.46
C GLY A 20 4.56 -3.44 -4.20
N ALA A 21 5.81 -2.99 -4.03
CA ALA A 21 6.24 -1.67 -4.48
C ALA A 21 7.03 -1.68 -5.82
N ALA A 22 7.10 -2.81 -6.51
CA ALA A 22 7.64 -2.86 -7.87
C ALA A 22 6.74 -2.14 -8.89
N ASN A 23 5.42 -2.09 -8.66
CA ASN A 23 4.45 -1.59 -9.63
C ASN A 23 3.28 -0.80 -8.99
N GLY A 24 2.55 -0.07 -9.82
CA GLY A 24 1.26 0.54 -9.49
C GLY A 24 1.29 1.49 -8.29
N ILE A 25 0.34 1.33 -7.37
CA ILE A 25 0.19 2.20 -6.19
C ILE A 25 1.42 2.09 -5.28
N GLY A 26 1.93 0.87 -5.01
CA GLY A 26 3.08 0.67 -4.15
C GLY A 26 4.34 1.37 -4.69
N ARG A 27 4.59 1.28 -6.00
CA ARG A 27 5.66 2.00 -6.68
C ARG A 27 5.51 3.53 -6.54
N ALA A 28 4.32 4.05 -6.82
CA ALA A 28 4.07 5.49 -6.70
C ALA A 28 4.27 6.00 -5.27
N ILE A 29 3.89 5.19 -4.25
CA ILE A 29 4.16 5.50 -2.84
C ILE A 29 5.67 5.51 -2.59
N ALA A 30 6.43 4.52 -3.08
CA ALA A 30 7.87 4.45 -2.89
C ALA A 30 8.59 5.67 -3.49
N GLU A 31 8.27 6.01 -4.73
CA GLU A 31 8.82 7.18 -5.42
C GLU A 31 8.45 8.49 -4.70
N ARG A 32 7.18 8.64 -4.30
CA ARG A 32 6.72 9.84 -3.58
C ARG A 32 7.37 9.95 -2.19
N PHE A 33 7.47 8.86 -1.44
CA PHE A 33 8.12 8.86 -0.13
C PHE A 33 9.60 9.27 -0.22
N ALA A 34 10.31 8.76 -1.24
CA ALA A 34 11.70 9.16 -1.49
C ALA A 34 11.81 10.66 -1.85
N ASN A 35 10.88 11.19 -2.66
CA ASN A 35 10.82 12.61 -3.00
C ASN A 35 10.48 13.51 -1.79
N GLU A 36 9.79 12.97 -0.77
CA GLU A 36 9.51 13.64 0.51
C GLU A 36 10.62 13.41 1.56
N GLY A 37 11.80 12.91 1.15
CA GLY A 37 12.99 12.78 1.98
C GLY A 37 13.13 11.47 2.77
N ALA A 38 12.23 10.48 2.58
CA ALA A 38 12.38 9.17 3.22
C ALA A 38 13.47 8.31 2.57
N SER A 39 14.07 7.41 3.35
CA SER A 39 14.78 6.25 2.83
C SER A 39 13.77 5.10 2.64
N VAL A 40 13.77 4.45 1.48
CA VAL A 40 12.70 3.50 1.11
C VAL A 40 13.26 2.11 0.86
N VAL A 41 12.64 1.08 1.43
CA VAL A 41 12.87 -0.33 1.06
C VAL A 41 11.66 -0.85 0.29
N ILE A 42 11.91 -1.33 -0.91
CA ILE A 42 10.94 -1.95 -1.82
C ILE A 42 10.96 -3.45 -1.57
N ALA A 43 9.85 -4.01 -1.07
CA ALA A 43 9.69 -5.44 -0.86
C ALA A 43 8.68 -5.99 -1.87
N ASP A 44 9.13 -6.80 -2.82
CA ASP A 44 8.29 -7.35 -3.89
C ASP A 44 8.80 -8.73 -4.33
N LEU A 45 7.95 -9.51 -4.99
CA LEU A 45 8.35 -10.76 -5.66
C LEU A 45 9.19 -10.51 -6.91
N ASP A 46 8.93 -9.41 -7.62
CA ASP A 46 9.63 -9.03 -8.85
C ASP A 46 10.90 -8.23 -8.56
N ASN A 47 12.00 -8.95 -8.41
CA ASN A 47 13.31 -8.33 -8.15
C ASN A 47 13.77 -7.40 -9.27
N GLN A 48 13.56 -7.77 -10.54
CA GLN A 48 14.04 -6.99 -11.67
C GLN A 48 13.37 -5.62 -11.72
N THR A 49 12.05 -5.60 -11.60
CA THR A 49 11.28 -4.34 -11.59
C THR A 49 11.58 -3.53 -10.34
N SER A 50 11.74 -4.17 -9.16
CA SER A 50 12.13 -3.51 -7.92
C SER A 50 13.47 -2.79 -8.05
N GLN A 51 14.48 -3.41 -8.64
CA GLN A 51 15.80 -2.79 -8.88
C GLN A 51 15.69 -1.61 -9.84
N SER A 52 14.81 -1.66 -10.84
CA SER A 52 14.57 -0.53 -11.74
C SER A 52 13.96 0.67 -11.00
N VAL A 53 13.04 0.43 -10.06
CA VAL A 53 12.47 1.48 -9.20
C VAL A 53 13.53 2.06 -8.26
N VAL A 54 14.38 1.22 -7.65
CA VAL A 54 15.52 1.68 -6.83
C VAL A 54 16.45 2.59 -7.62
N THR A 55 16.80 2.16 -8.85
CA THR A 55 17.66 2.96 -9.74
C THR A 55 17.02 4.31 -10.03
N HIS A 56 15.75 4.33 -10.42
CA HIS A 56 15.00 5.55 -10.68
C HIS A 56 14.98 6.51 -9.47
N ILE A 57 14.71 5.99 -8.27
CA ILE A 57 14.71 6.81 -7.05
C ILE A 57 16.09 7.40 -6.78
N ARG A 58 17.16 6.60 -6.94
CA ARG A 58 18.55 7.05 -6.69
C ARG A 58 19.01 8.08 -7.71
N GLU A 59 18.67 7.92 -8.99
CA GLU A 59 18.96 8.90 -10.05
C GLU A 59 18.29 10.25 -9.80
N ASN A 60 17.13 10.26 -9.10
CA ASN A 60 16.46 11.48 -8.67
C ASN A 60 16.88 11.97 -7.28
N GLY A 61 18.03 11.50 -6.75
CA GLY A 61 18.61 11.98 -5.49
C GLY A 61 18.02 11.35 -4.23
N GLY A 62 17.06 10.42 -4.34
CA GLY A 62 16.48 9.71 -3.21
C GLY A 62 17.33 8.54 -2.71
N ARG A 63 16.91 7.96 -1.59
CA ARG A 63 17.56 6.79 -0.97
C ARG A 63 16.62 5.60 -1.01
N ALA A 64 17.01 4.55 -1.71
CA ALA A 64 16.19 3.34 -1.84
C ALA A 64 17.04 2.08 -1.85
N ASP A 65 16.45 0.96 -1.43
CA ASP A 65 16.98 -0.38 -1.57
C ASP A 65 15.81 -1.35 -1.85
N ALA A 66 16.10 -2.60 -2.25
CA ALA A 66 15.07 -3.58 -2.55
C ALA A 66 15.40 -4.96 -2.01
N ILE A 67 14.37 -5.71 -1.68
CA ILE A 67 14.46 -7.11 -1.24
C ILE A 67 13.33 -7.95 -1.88
N VAL A 68 13.68 -9.16 -2.30
CA VAL A 68 12.66 -10.15 -2.72
C VAL A 68 11.89 -10.64 -1.50
N CYS A 69 10.57 -10.48 -1.55
CA CYS A 69 9.69 -10.82 -0.44
C CYS A 69 8.35 -11.37 -0.93
N ASP A 70 8.05 -12.61 -0.58
CA ASP A 70 6.70 -13.14 -0.59
C ASP A 70 6.04 -12.82 0.76
N VAL A 71 5.15 -11.85 0.78
CA VAL A 71 4.49 -11.40 2.01
C VAL A 71 3.66 -12.49 2.69
N SER A 72 3.24 -13.53 1.96
CA SER A 72 2.52 -14.69 2.53
C SER A 72 3.41 -15.59 3.38
N GLN A 73 4.74 -15.42 3.28
CA GLN A 73 5.72 -16.22 3.99
C GLN A 73 6.28 -15.44 5.20
N ALA A 74 6.09 -15.99 6.41
CA ALA A 74 6.52 -15.33 7.65
C ALA A 74 8.02 -14.99 7.65
N ARG A 75 8.87 -15.92 7.15
CA ARG A 75 10.32 -15.73 7.07
C ARG A 75 10.71 -14.58 6.12
N ASP A 76 9.99 -14.41 5.02
CA ASP A 76 10.28 -13.33 4.08
C ASP A 76 9.84 -11.97 4.63
N ALA A 77 8.69 -11.92 5.30
CA ALA A 77 8.22 -10.72 5.98
C ALA A 77 9.20 -10.27 7.08
N GLU A 78 9.71 -11.21 7.89
CA GLU A 78 10.74 -10.94 8.91
C GLU A 78 12.02 -10.39 8.27
N ARG A 79 12.54 -11.06 7.24
CA ARG A 79 13.74 -10.62 6.52
C ARG A 79 13.58 -9.24 5.89
N ALA A 80 12.39 -8.92 5.37
CA ALA A 80 12.15 -7.61 4.77
C ALA A 80 12.23 -6.48 5.81
N VAL A 81 11.71 -6.71 7.02
CA VAL A 81 11.82 -5.78 8.15
C VAL A 81 13.28 -5.63 8.60
N GLU A 82 13.98 -6.74 8.79
CA GLU A 82 15.41 -6.73 9.17
C GLU A 82 16.28 -6.03 8.13
N HIS A 83 15.96 -6.24 6.84
CA HIS A 83 16.66 -5.57 5.75
C HIS A 83 16.50 -4.05 5.81
N ALA A 84 15.30 -3.54 6.10
CA ALA A 84 15.07 -2.10 6.24
C ALA A 84 15.90 -1.50 7.39
N VAL A 85 15.93 -2.19 8.53
CA VAL A 85 16.70 -1.76 9.69
C VAL A 85 18.20 -1.82 9.41
N THR A 86 18.68 -2.86 8.75
CA THR A 86 20.11 -3.02 8.44
C THR A 86 20.58 -2.00 7.41
N SER A 87 19.78 -1.73 6.37
CA SER A 87 20.14 -0.82 5.28
C SER A 87 20.16 0.65 5.72
N PHE A 88 19.24 1.04 6.63
CA PHE A 88 19.02 2.45 6.95
C PHE A 88 19.04 2.78 8.45
N GLY A 89 19.37 1.81 9.31
CA GLY A 89 19.60 1.99 10.74
C GLY A 89 18.34 1.96 11.62
N CYS A 90 17.16 2.11 11.05
CA CYS A 90 15.88 2.07 11.78
C CYS A 90 14.71 1.71 10.85
N LEU A 91 13.52 1.54 11.41
CA LEU A 91 12.25 1.49 10.68
C LEU A 91 11.26 2.42 11.36
N THR A 92 10.66 3.33 10.59
CA THR A 92 9.69 4.32 11.10
C THR A 92 8.32 4.20 10.46
N THR A 93 8.24 3.59 9.29
CA THR A 93 7.00 3.55 8.51
C THR A 93 6.87 2.21 7.77
N VAL A 94 5.68 1.63 7.79
CA VAL A 94 5.32 0.46 6.99
C VAL A 94 4.13 0.77 6.11
N VAL A 95 4.21 0.38 4.83
CA VAL A 95 3.07 0.40 3.91
C VAL A 95 2.81 -1.01 3.39
N GLY A 96 1.71 -1.61 3.82
CA GLY A 96 1.23 -2.90 3.35
C GLY A 96 0.42 -2.75 2.06
N SER A 97 1.09 -2.81 0.88
CA SER A 97 0.45 -2.60 -0.42
C SER A 97 0.42 -3.84 -1.31
N ALA A 98 1.15 -4.90 -0.98
CA ALA A 98 1.10 -6.16 -1.72
C ALA A 98 -0.32 -6.73 -1.73
N ALA A 99 -0.82 -7.07 -2.91
CA ALA A 99 -2.14 -7.66 -3.05
C ALA A 99 -2.29 -8.45 -4.35
N VAL A 100 -3.19 -9.42 -4.35
CA VAL A 100 -3.66 -10.15 -5.54
C VAL A 100 -5.16 -9.96 -5.70
N PHE A 101 -5.65 -10.05 -6.96
CA PHE A 101 -7.07 -10.20 -7.22
C PHE A 101 -7.42 -11.68 -7.30
N SER A 102 -8.58 -12.05 -6.77
CA SER A 102 -9.21 -13.32 -7.07
C SER A 102 -9.91 -13.27 -8.43
N PRO A 103 -10.20 -14.41 -9.06
CA PRO A 103 -11.11 -14.47 -10.20
C PRO A 103 -12.43 -13.75 -9.89
N VAL A 104 -13.04 -13.16 -10.93
CA VAL A 104 -14.34 -12.47 -10.81
C VAL A 104 -15.42 -13.47 -11.16
N VAL A 105 -15.86 -14.22 -10.16
CA VAL A 105 -16.86 -15.30 -10.28
C VAL A 105 -17.77 -15.29 -9.04
N PRO A 106 -19.01 -15.82 -9.13
CA PRO A 106 -19.86 -16.09 -7.96
C PRO A 106 -19.13 -16.97 -6.93
N ILE A 107 -19.57 -16.90 -5.67
CA ILE A 107 -18.84 -17.55 -4.57
C ILE A 107 -18.82 -19.09 -4.67
N ASP A 108 -19.84 -19.69 -5.24
CA ASP A 108 -19.95 -21.13 -5.48
C ASP A 108 -19.05 -21.63 -6.63
N GLU A 109 -18.55 -20.71 -7.48
CA GLU A 109 -17.59 -21.00 -8.55
C GLU A 109 -16.15 -20.65 -8.15
N LEU A 110 -15.96 -19.95 -7.03
CA LEU A 110 -14.62 -19.56 -6.57
C LEU A 110 -13.91 -20.77 -5.97
N SER A 111 -12.71 -21.10 -6.48
CA SER A 111 -11.93 -22.20 -5.91
C SER A 111 -11.43 -21.87 -4.50
N GLU A 112 -11.36 -22.89 -3.63
CA GLU A 112 -10.75 -22.75 -2.30
C GLU A 112 -9.30 -22.26 -2.37
N ALA A 113 -8.56 -22.66 -3.41
CA ALA A 113 -7.18 -22.21 -3.62
C ALA A 113 -7.09 -20.71 -3.93
N ASP A 114 -7.99 -20.17 -4.76
CA ASP A 114 -8.02 -18.73 -5.07
C ASP A 114 -8.49 -17.90 -3.85
N TRP A 115 -9.45 -18.43 -3.10
CA TRP A 115 -9.84 -17.85 -1.81
C TRP A 115 -8.65 -17.79 -0.86
N GLN A 116 -7.98 -18.92 -0.63
CA GLN A 116 -6.85 -18.99 0.31
C GLN A 116 -5.71 -18.08 -0.14
N ARG A 117 -5.38 -18.05 -1.42
CA ARG A 117 -4.36 -17.14 -1.97
C ARG A 117 -4.70 -15.67 -1.72
N ALA A 118 -5.97 -15.28 -1.84
CA ALA A 118 -6.39 -13.92 -1.54
C ALA A 118 -6.21 -13.60 -0.04
N ILE A 119 -6.55 -14.54 0.86
CA ILE A 119 -6.34 -14.39 2.30
C ILE A 119 -4.84 -14.31 2.61
N ASP A 120 -4.02 -15.23 2.08
CA ASP A 120 -2.59 -15.33 2.40
C ASP A 120 -1.83 -14.06 1.99
N VAL A 121 -2.09 -13.55 0.80
CA VAL A 121 -1.38 -12.36 0.31
C VAL A 121 -1.97 -11.07 0.88
N ASN A 122 -3.30 -10.87 0.74
CA ASN A 122 -3.90 -9.56 1.01
C ASN A 122 -4.09 -9.29 2.51
N LEU A 123 -4.32 -10.32 3.32
CA LEU A 123 -4.60 -10.19 4.74
C LEU A 123 -3.45 -10.70 5.60
N THR A 124 -3.09 -11.99 5.47
CA THR A 124 -2.01 -12.60 6.25
C THR A 124 -0.68 -11.88 6.00
N GLY A 125 -0.39 -11.49 4.77
CA GLY A 125 0.81 -10.72 4.44
C GLY A 125 0.88 -9.38 5.17
N CYS A 126 -0.22 -8.63 5.24
CA CYS A 126 -0.29 -7.40 6.03
C CYS A 126 -0.12 -7.63 7.53
N PHE A 127 -0.69 -8.72 8.05
CA PHE A 127 -0.48 -9.14 9.45
C PHE A 127 0.99 -9.47 9.71
N LEU A 128 1.63 -10.28 8.88
CA LEU A 128 3.01 -10.71 9.07
C LEU A 128 3.98 -9.53 9.04
N ILE A 129 3.89 -8.68 8.03
CA ILE A 129 4.77 -7.52 7.93
C ILE A 129 4.58 -6.57 9.13
N SER A 130 3.34 -6.35 9.56
CA SER A 130 3.05 -5.55 10.74
C SER A 130 3.62 -6.17 12.02
N LYS A 131 3.41 -7.48 12.22
CA LYS A 131 3.89 -8.24 13.38
C LYS A 131 5.40 -8.06 13.58
N TYR A 132 6.19 -8.25 12.52
CA TYR A 132 7.65 -8.15 12.62
C TYR A 132 8.12 -6.68 12.69
N ALA A 133 7.38 -5.73 12.13
CA ALA A 133 7.72 -4.31 12.20
C ALA A 133 7.46 -3.66 13.57
N ILE A 134 6.42 -4.10 14.30
CA ILE A 134 6.00 -3.50 15.58
C ILE A 134 7.13 -3.30 16.59
N PRO A 135 8.07 -4.25 16.83
CA PRO A 135 9.16 -4.04 17.78
C PRO A 135 10.01 -2.80 17.42
N HIS A 136 10.29 -2.58 16.15
CA HIS A 136 11.06 -1.44 15.66
C HIS A 136 10.25 -0.14 15.68
N LEU A 137 8.96 -0.23 15.31
CA LEU A 137 8.06 0.92 15.34
C LEU A 137 7.76 1.42 16.75
N LYS A 138 7.80 0.57 17.78
CA LYS A 138 7.73 1.01 19.19
C LYS A 138 8.88 1.94 19.55
N THR A 139 10.07 1.69 19.05
CA THR A 139 11.24 2.55 19.30
C THR A 139 11.14 3.89 18.58
N SER A 140 10.64 3.89 17.35
CA SER A 140 10.52 5.08 16.51
C SER A 140 9.21 5.85 16.66
N ARG A 141 8.22 5.32 17.39
CA ARG A 141 6.83 5.82 17.44
C ARG A 141 6.27 5.98 16.02
N GLY A 142 6.43 4.91 15.23
CA GLY A 142 6.24 4.95 13.79
C GLY A 142 4.80 4.82 13.33
N THR A 143 4.63 4.57 12.03
CA THR A 143 3.32 4.48 11.38
C THR A 143 3.16 3.19 10.57
N ILE A 144 1.93 2.67 10.50
CA ILE A 144 1.53 1.60 9.59
C ILE A 144 0.36 2.11 8.75
N THR A 145 0.48 2.00 7.42
CA THR A 145 -0.61 2.23 6.47
C THR A 145 -0.89 0.95 5.70
N LEU A 146 -2.10 0.40 5.83
CA LEU A 146 -2.53 -0.76 5.04
C LEU A 146 -3.36 -0.29 3.85
N ILE A 147 -2.96 -0.69 2.64
CA ILE A 147 -3.71 -0.33 1.43
C ILE A 147 -4.92 -1.26 1.31
N ALA A 148 -6.05 -0.74 1.77
CA ALA A 148 -7.35 -1.40 1.66
C ALA A 148 -7.96 -1.18 0.25
N SER A 149 -9.21 -0.75 0.17
CA SER A 149 -9.92 -0.44 -1.09
C SER A 149 -11.28 0.17 -0.77
N GLN A 150 -11.87 0.94 -1.68
CA GLN A 150 -13.31 1.23 -1.67
C GLN A 150 -14.16 -0.04 -1.45
N MET A 151 -13.66 -1.22 -1.91
CA MET A 151 -14.30 -2.53 -1.70
C MET A 151 -14.27 -3.01 -0.23
N ALA A 152 -13.69 -2.26 0.68
CA ALA A 152 -13.85 -2.49 2.12
C ALA A 152 -15.19 -1.98 2.66
N GLN A 153 -15.83 -1.04 1.95
CA GLN A 153 -17.10 -0.40 2.35
C GLN A 153 -18.28 -0.81 1.47
N VAL A 154 -18.00 -1.13 0.20
CA VAL A 154 -19.00 -1.61 -0.78
C VAL A 154 -18.50 -2.86 -1.46
N ALA A 155 -19.33 -3.50 -2.29
CA ALA A 155 -18.95 -4.72 -2.99
C ALA A 155 -19.29 -4.66 -4.48
N ASN A 156 -18.56 -5.44 -5.26
CA ASN A 156 -18.91 -5.76 -6.65
C ASN A 156 -19.23 -7.24 -6.77
N ALA A 157 -20.18 -7.57 -7.64
CA ALA A 157 -20.50 -8.94 -7.95
C ALA A 157 -19.24 -9.72 -8.40
N GLY A 158 -19.12 -10.95 -7.93
CA GLY A 158 -18.01 -11.85 -8.24
C GLY A 158 -16.68 -11.52 -7.54
N GLN A 159 -16.65 -10.60 -6.58
CA GLN A 159 -15.40 -10.20 -5.90
C GLN A 159 -15.41 -10.49 -4.39
N SER A 160 -16.15 -11.49 -3.94
CA SER A 160 -16.38 -11.78 -2.51
C SER A 160 -15.08 -11.94 -1.73
N ALA A 161 -14.09 -12.70 -2.24
CA ALA A 161 -12.80 -12.90 -1.56
C ALA A 161 -12.01 -11.59 -1.43
N TYR A 162 -11.93 -10.80 -2.50
CA TYR A 162 -11.24 -9.52 -2.48
C TYR A 162 -11.90 -8.54 -1.50
N CYS A 163 -13.22 -8.39 -1.56
CA CYS A 163 -13.98 -7.54 -0.64
C CYS A 163 -13.78 -7.97 0.82
N ALA A 164 -13.84 -9.28 1.10
CA ALA A 164 -13.62 -9.82 2.44
C ALA A 164 -12.24 -9.46 2.97
N THR A 165 -11.17 -9.65 2.16
CA THR A 165 -9.81 -9.30 2.58
C THR A 165 -9.65 -7.80 2.83
N LYS A 166 -10.23 -6.94 1.98
CA LYS A 166 -10.10 -5.48 2.10
C LYS A 166 -10.92 -4.92 3.28
N GLY A 167 -12.10 -5.49 3.56
CA GLY A 167 -12.86 -5.18 4.77
C GLY A 167 -12.13 -5.62 6.05
N ALA A 168 -11.51 -6.81 6.02
CA ALA A 168 -10.71 -7.30 7.14
C ALA A 168 -9.51 -6.40 7.47
N LEU A 169 -8.85 -5.79 6.47
CA LEU A 169 -7.74 -4.86 6.70
C LEU A 169 -8.17 -3.63 7.51
N VAL A 170 -9.38 -3.10 7.27
CA VAL A 170 -9.91 -1.96 8.03
C VAL A 170 -10.07 -2.33 9.51
N GLN A 171 -10.60 -3.52 9.81
CA GLN A 171 -10.74 -3.97 11.20
C GLN A 171 -9.39 -4.34 11.83
N LEU A 172 -8.47 -4.94 11.07
CA LEU A 172 -7.10 -5.22 11.54
C LEU A 172 -6.39 -3.92 11.94
N ALA A 173 -6.49 -2.88 11.12
CA ALA A 173 -5.89 -1.58 11.44
C ALA A 173 -6.47 -0.96 12.71
N LYS A 174 -7.79 -1.05 12.93
CA LYS A 174 -8.44 -0.57 14.17
C LYS A 174 -7.96 -1.33 15.40
N GLY A 175 -7.88 -2.67 15.32
CA GLY A 175 -7.35 -3.49 16.42
C GLY A 175 -5.92 -3.09 16.76
N MET A 176 -5.03 -3.03 15.78
CA MET A 176 -3.64 -2.62 15.98
C MET A 176 -3.52 -1.16 16.48
N ALA A 177 -4.38 -0.26 16.03
CA ALA A 177 -4.38 1.12 16.51
C ALA A 177 -4.64 1.20 18.03
N LEU A 178 -5.57 0.40 18.54
CA LEU A 178 -5.87 0.31 19.97
C LEU A 178 -4.73 -0.38 20.75
N ASP A 179 -4.19 -1.47 20.21
CA ASP A 179 -3.13 -2.25 20.87
C ASP A 179 -1.83 -1.46 21.07
N TYR A 180 -1.55 -0.50 20.18
CA TYR A 180 -0.25 0.18 20.13
C TYR A 180 -0.31 1.70 20.28
N ALA A 181 -1.46 2.26 20.65
CA ALA A 181 -1.63 3.69 20.91
C ALA A 181 -0.67 4.19 22.01
N ASP A 182 -0.56 3.46 23.12
CA ASP A 182 0.34 3.81 24.23
C ASP A 182 1.82 3.78 23.83
N ALA A 183 2.18 2.99 22.81
CA ALA A 183 3.51 3.00 22.25
C ALA A 183 3.76 4.15 21.26
N GLY A 184 2.74 4.96 20.98
CA GLY A 184 2.79 6.08 20.03
C GLY A 184 2.79 5.65 18.56
N ILE A 185 2.41 4.39 18.25
CA ILE A 185 2.28 3.90 16.88
C ILE A 185 0.90 4.29 16.33
N ARG A 186 0.86 4.88 15.15
CA ARG A 186 -0.39 5.14 14.43
C ARG A 186 -0.61 4.10 13.34
N VAL A 187 -1.79 3.53 13.28
CA VAL A 187 -2.16 2.50 12.29
C VAL A 187 -3.44 2.93 11.60
N ASN A 188 -3.39 3.08 10.28
CA ASN A 188 -4.54 3.50 9.47
C ASN A 188 -4.64 2.66 8.20
N THR A 189 -5.80 2.70 7.56
CA THR A 189 -5.98 2.21 6.20
C THR A 189 -6.06 3.36 5.20
N LEU A 190 -5.66 3.08 3.98
CA LEU A 190 -5.88 3.93 2.82
C LEU A 190 -6.68 3.12 1.80
N SER A 191 -7.85 3.61 1.44
CA SER A 191 -8.83 2.92 0.59
C SER A 191 -8.97 3.59 -0.77
N PRO A 192 -8.20 3.15 -1.79
CA PRO A 192 -8.30 3.68 -3.13
C PRO A 192 -9.58 3.27 -3.85
N GLY A 193 -10.03 4.13 -4.77
CA GLY A 193 -10.99 3.80 -5.83
C GLY A 193 -10.38 3.01 -6.99
N GLY A 194 -10.95 3.17 -8.18
CA GLY A 194 -10.36 2.67 -9.42
C GLY A 194 -9.17 3.53 -9.84
N ILE A 195 -7.95 2.97 -9.81
CA ILE A 195 -6.70 3.68 -10.06
C ILE A 195 -6.07 3.18 -11.37
N ALA A 196 -5.57 4.12 -12.19
CA ALA A 196 -4.93 3.86 -13.47
C ALA A 196 -3.57 3.15 -13.29
N THR A 197 -3.60 1.83 -13.23
CA THR A 197 -2.42 0.98 -13.04
C THR A 197 -2.37 -0.11 -14.12
N ASP A 198 -1.19 -0.68 -14.37
CA ASP A 198 -1.02 -1.81 -15.29
C ASP A 198 -1.92 -3.00 -14.92
N ARG A 199 -2.17 -3.20 -13.62
CA ARG A 199 -3.09 -4.23 -13.13
C ARG A 199 -4.53 -3.98 -13.61
N LEU A 200 -4.98 -2.72 -13.56
CA LEU A 200 -6.29 -2.35 -14.06
C LEU A 200 -6.35 -2.43 -15.59
N ALA A 201 -5.28 -2.00 -16.28
CA ALA A 201 -5.14 -2.14 -17.72
C ALA A 201 -5.25 -3.60 -18.18
N LYS A 202 -4.54 -4.52 -17.52
CA LYS A 202 -4.61 -5.97 -17.82
C LYS A 202 -6.03 -6.55 -17.64
N ARG A 203 -6.78 -6.05 -16.65
CA ARG A 203 -8.16 -6.51 -16.40
C ARG A 203 -9.13 -6.10 -17.50
N PHE A 204 -8.94 -4.93 -18.11
CA PHE A 204 -9.86 -4.35 -19.10
C PHE A 204 -9.27 -4.33 -20.52
N GLY A 205 -8.07 -4.89 -20.72
CA GLY A 205 -7.36 -4.88 -22.00
C GLY A 205 -6.33 -3.74 -22.11
N ASN A 206 -6.70 -2.52 -21.74
CA ASN A 206 -5.82 -1.35 -21.65
C ASN A 206 -6.42 -0.26 -20.74
N LEU A 207 -5.65 0.80 -20.45
CA LEU A 207 -6.11 1.91 -19.59
C LEU A 207 -7.26 2.72 -20.20
N GLU A 208 -7.31 2.89 -21.52
CA GLU A 208 -8.40 3.60 -22.18
C GLU A 208 -9.74 2.89 -21.98
N GLN A 209 -9.76 1.57 -22.17
CA GLN A 209 -10.95 0.76 -21.90
C GLN A 209 -11.32 0.76 -20.41
N ALA A 210 -10.33 0.68 -19.53
CA ALA A 210 -10.55 0.78 -18.08
C ALA A 210 -11.19 2.14 -17.73
N GLN A 211 -10.66 3.24 -18.26
CA GLN A 211 -11.22 4.58 -18.09
C GLN A 211 -12.65 4.68 -18.61
N ARG A 212 -12.94 4.14 -19.79
CA ARG A 212 -14.28 4.18 -20.37
C ARG A 212 -15.32 3.40 -19.55
N ILE A 213 -14.91 2.28 -18.94
CA ILE A 213 -15.81 1.38 -18.21
C ILE A 213 -15.94 1.79 -16.74
N TRP A 214 -14.83 2.14 -16.10
CA TRP A 214 -14.77 2.41 -14.66
C TRP A 214 -14.78 3.90 -14.32
N GLY A 215 -14.24 4.77 -15.18
CA GLY A 215 -14.24 6.20 -14.95
C GLY A 215 -15.63 6.74 -14.60
N PRO A 216 -16.68 6.47 -15.40
CA PRO A 216 -18.05 6.95 -15.14
C PRO A 216 -18.69 6.42 -13.83
N LYS A 217 -18.14 5.38 -13.22
CA LYS A 217 -18.61 4.87 -11.92
C LYS A 217 -18.16 5.74 -10.75
N HIS A 218 -17.22 6.61 -10.96
CA HIS A 218 -16.78 7.59 -9.97
C HIS A 218 -17.47 8.93 -10.27
N PRO A 219 -18.06 9.63 -9.30
CA PRO A 219 -18.60 10.98 -9.47
C PRO A 219 -17.65 11.97 -10.15
N LEU A 220 -16.33 11.83 -9.92
CA LEU A 220 -15.33 12.66 -10.63
C LEU A 220 -15.14 12.28 -12.11
N GLY A 221 -15.83 11.26 -12.64
CA GLY A 221 -15.86 10.87 -14.04
C GLY A 221 -14.58 10.25 -14.59
N ARG A 222 -13.62 9.91 -13.73
CA ARG A 222 -12.31 9.38 -14.12
C ARG A 222 -11.76 8.36 -13.15
N LEU A 223 -10.78 7.61 -13.61
CA LEU A 223 -9.87 6.86 -12.73
C LEU A 223 -8.99 7.85 -11.95
N GLY A 224 -8.59 7.44 -10.75
CA GLY A 224 -7.55 8.14 -10.01
C GLY A 224 -6.17 7.78 -10.57
N GLU A 225 -5.18 8.65 -10.33
CA GLU A 225 -3.78 8.39 -10.63
C GLU A 225 -3.07 7.78 -9.42
N PRO A 226 -2.06 6.90 -9.62
CA PRO A 226 -1.29 6.32 -8.52
C PRO A 226 -0.69 7.37 -7.58
N ASP A 227 -0.25 8.54 -8.10
CA ASP A 227 0.29 9.63 -7.30
C ASP A 227 -0.76 10.28 -6.37
N GLU A 228 -2.05 10.31 -6.75
CA GLU A 228 -3.10 10.81 -5.86
C GLU A 228 -3.22 9.94 -4.59
N ILE A 229 -3.03 8.63 -4.73
CA ILE A 229 -3.00 7.71 -3.59
C ILE A 229 -1.70 7.86 -2.80
N ALA A 230 -0.56 8.04 -3.48
CA ALA A 230 0.73 8.24 -2.83
C ALA A 230 0.74 9.49 -1.93
N ARG A 231 0.06 10.57 -2.33
CA ARG A 231 -0.12 11.78 -1.47
C ARG A 231 -0.90 11.46 -0.20
N GLY A 232 -1.94 10.64 -0.28
CA GLY A 232 -2.67 10.15 0.90
C GLY A 232 -1.79 9.32 1.83
N ALA A 233 -0.92 8.47 1.26
CA ALA A 233 0.05 7.69 2.04
C ALA A 233 1.09 8.61 2.74
N VAL A 234 1.59 9.66 2.07
CA VAL A 234 2.46 10.68 2.69
C VAL A 234 1.77 11.35 3.86
N PHE A 235 0.51 11.79 3.70
CA PHE A 235 -0.28 12.38 4.79
C PHE A 235 -0.36 11.45 6.00
N LEU A 236 -0.67 10.15 5.79
CA LEU A 236 -0.78 9.18 6.89
C LEU A 236 0.56 8.87 7.56
N ALA A 237 1.67 8.92 6.82
CA ALA A 237 3.01 8.65 7.33
C ALA A 237 3.68 9.88 7.97
N SER A 238 3.23 11.08 7.65
CA SER A 238 3.80 12.34 8.13
C SER A 238 3.18 12.81 9.45
N ASP A 239 3.74 13.90 9.97
CA ASP A 239 3.23 14.56 11.18
C ASP A 239 1.95 15.40 10.92
N ASP A 240 1.53 15.53 9.65
CA ASP A 240 0.24 16.15 9.30
C ASP A 240 -0.97 15.35 9.84
N SER A 241 -0.78 14.07 10.21
CA SER A 241 -1.83 13.17 10.71
C SER A 241 -1.61 12.64 12.12
N THR A 242 -0.94 13.41 12.98
CA THR A 242 -0.57 12.97 14.36
C THR A 242 -1.77 12.59 15.24
N PHE A 243 -2.95 13.14 14.97
CA PHE A 243 -4.19 12.79 15.71
C PHE A 243 -5.06 11.76 14.97
N MET A 244 -4.49 11.01 14.03
CA MET A 244 -5.21 10.04 13.21
C MET A 244 -4.66 8.62 13.40
N THR A 245 -5.44 7.75 14.04
CA THR A 245 -5.16 6.32 14.18
C THR A 245 -6.47 5.51 14.15
N GLY A 246 -6.44 4.29 13.63
CA GLY A 246 -7.64 3.44 13.45
C GLY A 246 -8.62 3.95 12.39
N ALA A 247 -8.23 4.91 11.58
CA ALA A 247 -9.07 5.51 10.56
C ALA A 247 -8.88 4.84 9.19
N ASP A 248 -9.90 4.99 8.34
CA ASP A 248 -9.84 4.62 6.93
C ASP A 248 -9.89 5.90 6.08
N LEU A 249 -8.77 6.22 5.41
CA LEU A 249 -8.68 7.34 4.49
C LEU A 249 -9.15 6.90 3.10
N LEU A 250 -10.35 7.30 2.73
CA LEU A 250 -10.97 6.97 1.46
C LEU A 250 -10.57 7.98 0.38
N ILE A 251 -9.97 7.50 -0.72
CA ILE A 251 -9.62 8.29 -1.91
C ILE A 251 -10.13 7.54 -3.15
N ASP A 252 -11.41 7.69 -3.46
CA ASP A 252 -12.14 6.87 -4.41
C ASP A 252 -12.92 7.66 -5.47
N GLY A 253 -12.66 8.95 -5.60
CA GLY A 253 -13.36 9.80 -6.57
C GLY A 253 -14.88 9.88 -6.35
N GLY A 254 -15.34 9.58 -5.10
CA GLY A 254 -16.74 9.59 -4.70
C GLY A 254 -17.51 8.29 -4.99
N TYR A 255 -16.83 7.22 -5.39
CA TYR A 255 -17.48 5.94 -5.76
C TYR A 255 -18.40 5.40 -4.67
N THR A 256 -18.05 5.54 -3.40
CA THR A 256 -18.83 5.04 -2.26
C THR A 256 -19.86 6.03 -1.71
N ALA A 257 -19.97 7.21 -2.30
CA ALA A 257 -20.86 8.28 -1.79
C ALA A 257 -22.30 8.16 -2.30
N TRP A 258 -22.61 7.22 -3.21
CA TRP A 258 -23.95 7.00 -3.79
C TRP A 258 -24.33 5.53 -3.87
#